data_9d8f4b6b176ff2889bd3663e96f7b4f0
#
_entry.id   9d8f4b6b176ff2889bd3663e96f7b4f0
#
_cell.length_a   1.000
_cell.length_b   1.000
_cell.length_c   1.000
_cell.angle_alpha   90.00
_cell.angle_beta   90.00
_cell.angle_gamma   90.00
#
_symmetry.space_group_name_H-M   'P 1'
#
loop_
_entity.id
_entity.type
_entity.pdbx_description
1 polymer ?
#
loop_
_entity_poly.entity_id
_entity_poly.type
_entity_poly.pdbx_seq_one_letter_code
_entity_poly.pdbx_strand_id
1 'polypeptide(L)'
;MHRYLRNLEEAMILALADHEIDAIRRDGLTGIWVGARKIGSIGVGLKRWTTCHGFALNVCPDLSYFGGIVPCGIDGCEMTSIEVLSEKEIGVEEFATTMRSRFAEVFAYEESATVEPATLWKLIASDAPALEEHRNA
;
A
#
# COMPACT_ATOMS: atom_id res chain seq x y z
N MET A 1 8.95 6.47 -12.37
CA MET A 1 8.25 6.67 -11.09
C MET A 1 6.74 6.74 -11.25
N HIS A 2 6.17 7.57 -12.11
CA HIS A 2 4.71 7.67 -12.29
C HIS A 2 4.01 6.32 -12.54
N ARG A 3 4.57 5.48 -13.43
CA ARG A 3 4.02 4.14 -13.70
C ARG A 3 3.96 3.27 -12.44
N TYR A 4 4.99 3.31 -11.59
CA TYR A 4 5.02 2.55 -10.34
C TYR A 4 3.90 2.99 -9.38
N LEU A 5 3.72 4.30 -9.20
CA LEU A 5 2.62 4.83 -8.36
C LEU A 5 1.25 4.43 -8.91
N ARG A 6 1.06 4.50 -10.25
CA ARG A 6 -0.19 4.07 -10.89
C ARG A 6 -0.45 2.57 -10.74
N ASN A 7 0.59 1.75 -10.74
CA ASN A 7 0.47 0.31 -10.47
C ASN A 7 0.08 0.06 -9.01
N LEU A 8 0.62 0.81 -8.05
CA LEU A 8 0.19 0.69 -6.65
C LEU A 8 -1.29 1.06 -6.48
N GLU A 9 -1.74 2.14 -7.12
CA GLU A 9 -3.14 2.53 -7.11
C GLU A 9 -4.03 1.46 -7.77
N GLU A 10 -3.60 0.90 -8.90
CA GLU A 10 -4.34 -0.16 -9.59
C GLU A 10 -4.51 -1.38 -8.72
N ALA A 11 -3.44 -1.86 -8.08
CA ALA A 11 -3.51 -3.01 -7.20
C ALA A 11 -4.49 -2.81 -6.05
N MET A 12 -4.50 -1.60 -5.45
CA MET A 12 -5.47 -1.26 -4.39
C MET A 12 -6.90 -1.18 -4.92
N ILE A 13 -7.12 -0.61 -6.10
CA ILE A 13 -8.45 -0.49 -6.73
C ILE A 13 -9.00 -1.88 -7.03
N LEU A 14 -8.21 -2.76 -7.63
CA LEU A 14 -8.63 -4.14 -7.94
C LEU A 14 -8.92 -4.93 -6.67
N ALA A 15 -8.08 -4.79 -5.64
CA ALA A 15 -8.32 -5.46 -4.37
C ALA A 15 -9.61 -5.00 -3.69
N LEU A 16 -9.95 -3.71 -3.76
CA LEU A 16 -11.21 -3.19 -3.23
C LEU A 16 -12.41 -3.63 -4.07
N ALA A 17 -12.27 -3.72 -5.39
CA ALA A 17 -13.32 -4.21 -6.27
C ALA A 17 -13.71 -5.67 -5.99
N ASP A 18 -12.78 -6.53 -5.57
CA ASP A 18 -13.07 -7.89 -5.13
C ASP A 18 -13.98 -7.93 -3.88
N HIS A 19 -14.04 -6.84 -3.13
CA HIS A 19 -14.90 -6.65 -1.98
C HIS A 19 -16.07 -5.69 -2.25
N GLU A 20 -16.45 -5.51 -3.52
CA GLU A 20 -17.59 -4.70 -3.96
C GLU A 20 -17.47 -3.20 -3.59
N ILE A 21 -16.24 -2.70 -3.45
CA ILE A 21 -15.94 -1.29 -3.16
C ILE A 21 -15.34 -0.62 -4.39
N ASP A 22 -16.08 0.31 -4.98
CA ASP A 22 -15.67 1.08 -6.16
C ASP A 22 -14.74 2.23 -5.76
N ALA A 23 -13.45 2.01 -5.87
CA ALA A 23 -12.44 3.03 -5.63
C ALA A 23 -11.90 3.63 -6.92
N ILE A 24 -11.56 4.91 -6.88
CA ILE A 24 -11.08 5.67 -8.03
C ILE A 24 -9.81 6.43 -7.74
N ARG A 25 -9.11 6.83 -8.80
CA ARG A 25 -8.08 7.86 -8.78
C ARG A 25 -8.69 9.25 -8.88
N ARG A 26 -7.98 10.25 -8.36
CA ARG A 26 -8.31 11.66 -8.57
C ARG A 26 -7.17 12.36 -9.30
N ASP A 27 -7.49 13.16 -10.29
CA ASP A 27 -6.49 13.90 -11.05
C ASP A 27 -5.71 14.86 -10.15
N GLY A 28 -4.39 14.85 -10.34
CA GLY A 28 -3.48 15.68 -9.55
C GLY A 28 -3.20 15.20 -8.12
N LEU A 29 -3.89 14.14 -7.65
CA LEU A 29 -3.73 13.60 -6.30
C LEU A 29 -3.21 12.16 -6.35
N THR A 30 -2.35 11.81 -5.39
CA THR A 30 -1.81 10.45 -5.24
C THR A 30 -2.58 9.69 -4.18
N GLY A 31 -2.92 8.42 -4.48
CA GLY A 31 -3.72 7.54 -3.62
C GLY A 31 -5.05 7.19 -4.26
N ILE A 32 -5.98 6.65 -3.49
CA ILE A 32 -7.29 6.20 -3.99
C ILE A 32 -8.43 6.66 -3.09
N TRP A 33 -9.61 6.86 -3.70
CA TRP A 33 -10.79 7.41 -3.07
C TRP A 33 -12.04 6.58 -3.36
N VAL A 34 -13.01 6.63 -2.44
CA VAL A 34 -14.38 6.17 -2.66
C VAL A 34 -15.29 7.39 -2.50
N GLY A 35 -15.90 7.81 -3.60
CA GLY A 35 -16.59 9.10 -3.65
C GLY A 35 -15.65 10.26 -3.31
N ALA A 36 -15.99 11.05 -2.29
CA ALA A 36 -15.17 12.18 -1.84
C ALA A 36 -14.10 11.80 -0.81
N ARG A 37 -14.17 10.59 -0.21
CA ARG A 37 -13.35 10.18 0.92
C ARG A 37 -12.14 9.35 0.49
N LYS A 38 -10.99 9.59 1.10
CA LYS A 38 -9.74 8.88 0.82
C LYS A 38 -9.70 7.58 1.61
N ILE A 39 -9.39 6.46 0.93
CA ILE A 39 -9.26 5.15 1.55
C ILE A 39 -7.83 4.63 1.53
N GLY A 40 -7.04 5.02 0.52
CA GLY A 40 -5.66 4.57 0.37
C GLY A 40 -4.69 5.72 0.14
N SER A 41 -3.55 5.68 0.80
CA SER A 41 -2.48 6.67 0.74
C SER A 41 -1.20 6.03 0.24
N ILE A 42 -0.42 6.77 -0.56
CA ILE A 42 0.87 6.32 -1.08
C ILE A 42 1.95 7.29 -0.61
N GLY A 43 3.01 6.73 -0.01
CA GLY A 43 4.21 7.45 0.36
C GLY A 43 5.43 6.65 -0.09
N VAL A 44 6.05 7.04 -1.21
CA VAL A 44 7.19 6.33 -1.80
C VAL A 44 8.39 7.25 -1.90
N GLY A 45 9.49 6.83 -1.30
CA GLY A 45 10.80 7.40 -1.54
C GLY A 45 11.53 6.68 -2.68
N LEU A 46 12.38 7.38 -3.43
CA LEU A 46 13.23 6.79 -4.47
C LEU A 46 14.68 7.20 -4.24
N LYS A 47 15.56 6.22 -4.08
CA LYS A 47 17.01 6.43 -3.98
C LYS A 47 17.74 5.42 -4.83
N ARG A 48 18.58 5.89 -5.76
CA ARG A 48 19.38 5.03 -6.67
C ARG A 48 18.55 3.96 -7.38
N TRP A 49 17.36 4.33 -7.88
CA TRP A 49 16.40 3.43 -8.53
C TRP A 49 15.77 2.35 -7.63
N THR A 50 16.02 2.41 -6.34
CA THR A 50 15.37 1.56 -5.34
C THR A 50 14.28 2.35 -4.64
N THR A 51 13.07 1.79 -4.57
CA THR A 51 11.95 2.37 -3.85
C THR A 51 12.00 1.98 -2.38
N CYS A 52 11.60 2.89 -1.50
CA CYS A 52 11.37 2.64 -0.09
C CYS A 52 9.99 3.15 0.32
N HIS A 53 9.46 2.61 1.42
CA HIS A 53 8.07 2.78 1.83
C HIS A 53 7.11 2.12 0.83
N GLY A 54 5.89 2.65 0.65
CA GLY A 54 4.88 2.03 -0.20
C GLY A 54 3.54 2.71 -0.05
N PHE A 55 2.53 1.97 0.37
CA PHE A 55 1.17 2.47 0.54
C PHE A 55 0.56 1.98 1.86
N ALA A 56 -0.48 2.66 2.28
CA ALA A 56 -1.37 2.25 3.35
C ALA A 56 -2.81 2.28 2.86
N LEU A 57 -3.60 1.27 3.24
CA LEU A 57 -5.02 1.18 2.95
C LEU A 57 -5.78 0.99 4.26
N ASN A 58 -6.82 1.76 4.45
CA ASN A 58 -7.63 1.73 5.66
C ASN A 58 -8.60 0.57 5.62
N VAL A 59 -8.31 -0.51 6.33
CA VAL A 59 -9.22 -1.65 6.48
C VAL A 59 -10.21 -1.38 7.60
N CYS A 60 -9.77 -1.38 8.86
CA CYS A 60 -10.59 -1.16 10.05
C CYS A 60 -9.87 -0.28 11.11
N PRO A 61 -9.26 0.86 10.73
CA PRO A 61 -8.63 1.75 11.70
C PRO A 61 -9.68 2.60 12.43
N ASP A 62 -9.36 3.04 13.63
CA ASP A 62 -10.09 4.14 14.26
C ASP A 62 -9.83 5.45 13.50
N LEU A 63 -10.81 5.86 12.69
CA LEU A 63 -10.70 7.04 11.83
C LEU A 63 -10.64 8.35 12.61
N SER A 64 -10.98 8.37 13.91
CA SER A 64 -10.93 9.58 14.74
C SER A 64 -9.52 10.15 14.85
N TYR A 65 -8.49 9.31 14.78
CA TYR A 65 -7.09 9.75 14.80
C TYR A 65 -6.70 10.65 13.62
N PHE A 66 -7.39 10.53 12.49
CA PHE A 66 -7.14 11.42 11.34
C PHE A 66 -7.59 12.86 11.59
N GLY A 67 -8.46 13.09 12.58
CA GLY A 67 -8.85 14.45 12.99
C GLY A 67 -7.70 15.29 13.56
N GLY A 68 -6.60 14.68 13.98
CA GLY A 68 -5.40 15.33 14.48
C GLY A 68 -4.35 15.70 13.44
N ILE A 69 -4.56 15.35 12.17
CA ILE A 69 -3.60 15.58 11.08
C ILE A 69 -4.29 16.10 9.82
N VAL A 70 -3.51 16.68 8.91
CA VAL A 70 -3.96 17.00 7.54
C VAL A 70 -3.43 15.88 6.61
N PRO A 71 -4.28 14.89 6.22
CA PRO A 71 -3.81 13.75 5.44
C PRO A 71 -3.20 14.17 4.11
N CYS A 72 -1.94 13.83 3.88
CA CYS A 72 -1.18 14.18 2.67
C CYS A 72 -1.13 15.68 2.34
N GLY A 73 -1.32 16.57 3.33
CA GLY A 73 -1.38 18.02 3.10
C GLY A 73 -2.60 18.50 2.31
N ILE A 74 -3.66 17.70 2.24
CA ILE A 74 -4.90 18.04 1.54
C ILE A 74 -5.91 18.55 2.57
N ASP A 75 -6.16 19.85 2.56
CA ASP A 75 -7.14 20.46 3.45
C ASP A 75 -8.55 19.91 3.21
N GLY A 76 -9.26 19.59 4.29
CA GLY A 76 -10.62 19.02 4.20
C GLY A 76 -10.72 17.61 3.63
N CYS A 77 -9.59 16.87 3.57
CA CYS A 77 -9.60 15.49 3.13
C CYS A 77 -10.25 14.59 4.18
N GLU A 78 -11.45 14.12 3.89
CA GLU A 78 -12.11 13.11 4.71
C GLU A 78 -11.51 11.73 4.43
N MET A 79 -11.31 10.94 5.50
CA MET A 79 -10.85 9.57 5.40
C MET A 79 -12.01 8.59 5.52
N THR A 80 -11.86 7.41 4.91
CA THR A 80 -12.79 6.28 5.07
C THR A 80 -12.01 4.98 5.20
N SER A 81 -12.70 3.89 5.49
CA SER A 81 -12.14 2.54 5.60
C SER A 81 -13.06 1.50 4.96
N ILE A 82 -12.55 0.29 4.76
CA ILE A 82 -13.34 -0.85 4.31
C ILE A 82 -14.48 -1.11 5.30
N GLU A 83 -14.19 -1.12 6.60
CA GLU A 83 -15.18 -1.33 7.67
C GLU A 83 -16.37 -0.35 7.58
N VAL A 84 -16.12 0.92 7.21
CA VAL A 84 -17.19 1.93 7.06
C VAL A 84 -18.01 1.73 5.79
N LEU A 85 -17.43 1.13 4.76
CA LEU A 85 -18.04 1.03 3.42
C LEU A 85 -18.66 -0.34 3.15
N SER A 86 -18.17 -1.39 3.78
CA SER A 86 -18.62 -2.76 3.60
C SER A 86 -19.73 -3.12 4.59
N GLU A 87 -20.73 -3.86 4.11
CA GLU A 87 -21.71 -4.50 4.99
C GLU A 87 -21.15 -5.77 5.65
N LYS A 88 -20.00 -6.26 5.18
CA LYS A 88 -19.31 -7.45 5.69
C LYS A 88 -18.16 -7.01 6.59
N GLU A 89 -17.96 -7.72 7.68
CA GLU A 89 -16.77 -7.56 8.51
C GLU A 89 -15.57 -8.20 7.79
N ILE A 90 -14.63 -7.34 7.33
CA ILE A 90 -13.44 -7.76 6.60
C ILE A 90 -12.22 -7.44 7.46
N GLY A 91 -11.53 -8.49 7.91
CA GLY A 91 -10.33 -8.35 8.72
C GLY A 91 -9.08 -7.98 7.87
N VAL A 92 -8.07 -7.45 8.55
CA VAL A 92 -6.78 -7.06 7.92
C VAL A 92 -6.12 -8.24 7.21
N GLU A 93 -6.08 -9.41 7.84
CA GLU A 93 -5.43 -10.61 7.26
C GLU A 93 -6.16 -11.13 6.01
N GLU A 94 -7.49 -11.10 6.04
CA GLU A 94 -8.31 -11.46 4.88
C GLU A 94 -8.04 -10.52 3.72
N PHE A 95 -8.13 -9.22 3.96
CA PHE A 95 -7.87 -8.22 2.93
C PHE A 95 -6.42 -8.27 2.43
N ALA A 96 -5.44 -8.51 3.30
CA ALA A 96 -4.04 -8.66 2.90
C ALA A 96 -3.82 -9.82 1.91
N THR A 97 -4.61 -10.88 2.01
CA THR A 97 -4.55 -12.01 1.06
C THR A 97 -5.03 -11.58 -0.32
N THR A 98 -6.16 -10.87 -0.41
CA THR A 98 -6.67 -10.29 -1.66
C THR A 98 -5.67 -9.28 -2.23
N MET A 99 -5.14 -8.38 -1.38
CA MET A 99 -4.18 -7.36 -1.79
C MET A 99 -2.90 -7.98 -2.37
N ARG A 100 -2.39 -9.06 -1.78
CA ARG A 100 -1.21 -9.78 -2.29
C ARG A 100 -1.45 -10.33 -3.69
N SER A 101 -2.60 -10.94 -3.91
CA SER A 101 -2.99 -11.50 -5.21
C SER A 101 -3.03 -10.43 -6.29
N ARG A 102 -3.70 -9.31 -6.02
CA ARG A 102 -3.82 -8.19 -6.97
C ARG A 102 -2.50 -7.46 -7.19
N PHE A 103 -1.68 -7.36 -6.16
CA PHE A 103 -0.33 -6.81 -6.28
C PHE A 103 0.54 -7.67 -7.21
N ALA A 104 0.54 -8.99 -7.04
CA ALA A 104 1.28 -9.91 -7.90
C ALA A 104 0.81 -9.81 -9.36
N GLU A 105 -0.50 -9.74 -9.59
CA GLU A 105 -1.09 -9.57 -10.93
C GLU A 105 -0.62 -8.27 -11.60
N VAL A 106 -0.79 -7.12 -10.93
CA VAL A 106 -0.48 -5.80 -11.50
C VAL A 106 1.01 -5.62 -11.76
N PHE A 107 1.87 -6.20 -10.91
CA PHE A 107 3.31 -6.14 -11.07
C PHE A 107 3.89 -7.29 -11.90
N ALA A 108 3.03 -8.18 -12.40
CA ALA A 108 3.40 -9.35 -13.19
C ALA A 108 4.43 -10.26 -12.51
N TYR A 109 4.26 -10.50 -11.20
CA TYR A 109 5.05 -11.49 -10.49
C TYR A 109 4.50 -12.88 -10.79
N GLU A 110 5.35 -13.75 -11.31
CA GLU A 110 4.99 -15.12 -11.65
C GLU A 110 4.94 -16.02 -10.41
N GLU A 111 5.77 -15.72 -9.43
CA GLU A 111 5.87 -16.47 -8.18
C GLU A 111 5.90 -15.54 -6.98
N SER A 112 5.26 -15.94 -5.90
CA SER A 112 5.32 -15.29 -4.58
C SER A 112 5.42 -16.34 -3.49
N ALA A 113 6.20 -16.05 -2.46
CA ALA A 113 6.32 -16.92 -1.30
C ALA A 113 6.12 -16.12 -0.01
N THR A 114 5.49 -16.76 0.97
CA THR A 114 5.45 -16.24 2.33
C THR A 114 6.57 -16.92 3.12
N VAL A 115 7.43 -16.13 3.71
CA VAL A 115 8.55 -16.62 4.52
C VAL A 115 8.50 -16.03 5.91
N GLU A 116 8.91 -16.80 6.89
CA GLU A 116 9.06 -16.30 8.26
C GLU A 116 10.15 -15.21 8.33
N PRO A 117 9.99 -14.18 9.18
CA PRO A 117 10.94 -13.08 9.28
C PRO A 117 12.40 -13.53 9.49
N ALA A 118 12.62 -14.55 10.31
CA ALA A 118 13.95 -15.10 10.53
C ALA A 118 14.58 -15.73 9.27
N THR A 119 13.76 -16.33 8.41
CA THR A 119 14.18 -16.89 7.13
C THR A 119 14.49 -15.77 6.13
N LEU A 120 13.65 -14.73 6.08
CA LEU A 120 13.88 -13.56 5.24
C LEU A 120 15.21 -12.88 5.56
N TRP A 121 15.53 -12.68 6.84
CA TRP A 121 16.81 -12.10 7.26
C TRP A 121 18.00 -12.94 6.84
N LYS A 122 17.92 -14.27 6.89
CA LYS A 122 18.97 -15.17 6.41
C LYS A 122 19.17 -15.06 4.90
N LEU A 123 18.09 -15.00 4.12
CA LEU A 123 18.15 -14.83 2.68
C LEU A 123 18.80 -13.50 2.29
N ILE A 124 18.38 -12.40 2.90
CA ILE A 124 18.97 -11.07 2.66
C ILE A 124 20.45 -11.03 3.04
N ALA A 125 20.84 -11.65 4.15
CA ALA A 125 22.23 -11.69 4.60
C ALA A 125 23.13 -12.57 3.71
N SER A 126 22.60 -13.63 3.11
CA SER A 126 23.35 -14.52 2.21
C SER A 126 23.58 -13.90 0.82
N ASP A 127 22.67 -13.07 0.34
CA ASP A 127 22.75 -12.40 -0.96
C ASP A 127 23.42 -11.01 -0.88
N ALA A 128 23.74 -10.52 0.31
CA ALA A 128 24.42 -9.26 0.50
C ALA A 128 25.92 -9.40 0.19
N PRO A 129 26.44 -8.99 -0.99
CA PRO A 129 27.87 -8.78 -1.14
C PRO A 129 28.27 -7.69 -0.14
N ALA A 130 29.23 -7.98 0.71
CA ALA A 130 29.86 -7.14 1.72
C ALA A 130 29.51 -5.63 1.67
N LEU A 131 28.47 -5.23 2.40
CA LEU A 131 28.13 -3.81 2.63
C LEU A 131 29.07 -3.13 3.62
N GLU A 132 30.22 -3.75 3.94
CA GLU A 132 31.16 -3.27 4.95
C GLU A 132 32.15 -2.20 4.47
N GLU A 133 32.28 -1.93 3.17
CA GLU A 133 33.33 -1.01 2.70
C GLU A 133 32.93 0.48 2.59
N HIS A 134 31.72 0.89 2.95
CA HIS A 134 31.31 2.31 2.83
C HIS A 134 30.89 2.98 4.14
N ARG A 135 31.35 2.49 5.29
CA ARG A 135 31.16 3.18 6.59
C ARG A 135 32.25 4.17 6.96
N ASN A 136 33.32 4.25 6.20
CA ASN A 136 34.44 5.15 6.47
C ASN A 136 34.83 5.95 5.20
N ALA A 137 33.98 6.87 4.79
CA ALA A 137 34.36 7.97 3.91
C ALA A 137 33.44 9.16 4.13
#